data_5456f8111e9801d8828225b89bc5d3ad
#
_entry.id   5456f8111e9801d8828225b89bc5d3ad
#
_cell.length_a   1.000
_cell.length_b   1.000
_cell.length_c   1.000
_cell.angle_alpha   90.00
_cell.angle_beta   90.00
_cell.angle_gamma   90.00
#
_symmetry.space_group_name_H-M   'P 1'
#
loop_
_entity.id
_entity.type
_entity.pdbx_description
1 polymer ?
#
loop_
_entity_poly.entity_id
_entity_poly.type
_entity_poly.pdbx_seq_one_letter_code
_entity_poly.pdbx_strand_id
1 'polypeptide(L)'
;MIVFEDEHLLVVNKPAGWNTHSPAPFAGEGLYEWLKNRRPRWSALSILHRLDKETSGLMVFGKTAAANRSLTRQFDERRVRKKYILLTDRKPSFRQCRARSALVRAGAKYASRPWRPR
;
A
#
# COMPACT_ATOMS: atom_id res chain seq x y z
N MET A 1 -1.04 15.91 -3.32
CA MET A 1 -0.80 14.72 -2.47
C MET A 1 -2.06 14.30 -1.71
N ILE A 2 -2.72 15.18 -0.91
CA ILE A 2 -4.00 14.84 -0.23
C ILE A 2 -5.10 14.80 -1.29
N VAL A 3 -5.86 13.71 -1.32
CA VAL A 3 -6.95 13.46 -2.26
C VAL A 3 -8.30 13.58 -1.57
N PHE A 4 -8.40 13.09 -0.34
CA PHE A 4 -9.61 13.13 0.45
C PHE A 4 -9.28 13.11 1.94
N GLU A 5 -10.03 13.82 2.75
CA GLU A 5 -9.96 13.77 4.21
C GLU A 5 -11.35 14.00 4.81
N ASP A 6 -11.71 13.15 5.74
CA ASP A 6 -12.86 13.35 6.62
C ASP A 6 -12.48 13.10 8.10
N GLU A 7 -13.46 12.91 8.96
CA GLU A 7 -13.25 12.60 10.38
C GLU A 7 -12.50 11.27 10.58
N HIS A 8 -12.73 10.28 9.71
CA HIS A 8 -12.31 8.91 9.89
C HIS A 8 -11.11 8.50 9.03
N LEU A 9 -10.95 9.13 7.88
CA LEU A 9 -10.01 8.72 6.83
C LEU A 9 -9.16 9.88 6.33
N LEU A 10 -7.94 9.54 5.91
CA LEU A 10 -7.08 10.37 5.08
C LEU A 10 -6.66 9.56 3.86
N VAL A 11 -6.95 10.06 2.67
CA VAL A 11 -6.52 9.46 1.40
C VAL A 11 -5.49 10.37 0.73
N VAL A 12 -4.36 9.80 0.37
CA VAL A 12 -3.27 10.52 -0.29
C VAL A 12 -2.84 9.82 -1.57
N ASN A 13 -2.32 10.58 -2.51
CA ASN A 13 -1.60 10.06 -3.66
C ASN A 13 -0.11 10.02 -3.32
N LYS A 14 0.45 8.83 -3.07
CA LYS A 14 1.87 8.63 -2.79
C LYS A 14 2.68 8.83 -4.07
N PRO A 15 3.70 9.69 -4.09
CA PRO A 15 4.61 9.74 -5.21
C PRO A 15 5.47 8.48 -5.33
N ALA A 16 5.94 8.17 -6.53
CA ALA A 16 7.00 7.19 -6.73
C ALA A 16 8.31 7.67 -6.08
N GLY A 17 9.14 6.75 -5.65
CA GLY A 17 10.40 7.03 -4.96
C GLY A 17 10.26 7.23 -3.45
N TRP A 18 9.05 7.31 -2.91
CA TRP A 18 8.80 7.43 -1.47
C TRP A 18 8.45 6.09 -0.84
N ASN A 19 9.10 5.77 0.27
CA ASN A 19 8.67 4.65 1.11
C ASN A 19 7.29 4.96 1.73
N THR A 20 6.49 3.92 1.93
CA THR A 20 5.22 4.06 2.67
C THR A 20 5.47 4.48 4.12
N HIS A 21 6.45 3.84 4.77
CA HIS A 21 6.94 4.15 6.12
C HIS A 21 8.45 3.98 6.14
N SER A 22 9.11 4.56 7.13
CA SER A 22 10.57 4.40 7.28
C SER A 22 10.95 2.91 7.36
N PRO A 23 11.87 2.44 6.50
CA PRO A 23 12.25 1.02 6.49
C PRO A 23 13.19 0.66 7.65
N ALA A 24 13.82 1.65 8.27
CA ALA A 24 14.71 1.48 9.42
C ALA A 24 14.80 2.81 10.21
N PRO A 25 15.19 2.78 11.49
CA PRO A 25 15.23 3.97 12.35
C PRO A 25 16.04 5.15 11.78
N PHE A 26 17.03 4.89 10.94
CA PHE A 26 17.93 5.90 10.36
C PHE A 26 17.82 6.03 8.83
N ALA A 27 16.81 5.44 8.22
CA ALA A 27 16.67 5.40 6.75
C ALA A 27 15.92 6.60 6.16
N GLY A 28 15.70 7.64 6.95
CA GLY A 28 14.90 8.80 6.56
C GLY A 28 13.39 8.58 6.74
N GLU A 29 12.63 9.65 6.57
CA GLU A 29 11.18 9.61 6.69
C GLU A 29 10.52 8.90 5.51
N GLY A 30 9.52 8.08 5.80
CA GLY A 30 8.54 7.63 4.82
C GLY A 30 7.35 8.59 4.75
N LEU A 31 6.43 8.30 3.85
CA LEU A 31 5.19 9.08 3.71
C LEU A 31 4.40 9.16 5.01
N TYR A 32 4.33 8.06 5.75
CA TYR A 32 3.60 7.98 7.01
C TYR A 32 4.16 8.91 8.08
N GLU A 33 5.47 8.87 8.31
CA GLU A 33 6.15 9.72 9.28
C GLU A 33 6.03 11.19 8.87
N TRP A 34 6.22 11.49 7.58
CA TRP A 34 6.06 12.84 7.05
C TRP A 34 4.65 13.39 7.28
N LEU A 35 3.60 12.59 7.05
CA LEU A 35 2.21 12.99 7.31
C LEU A 35 1.98 13.27 8.79
N LYS A 36 2.41 12.38 9.68
CA LYS A 36 2.23 12.54 11.14
C LYS A 36 2.88 13.82 11.66
N ASN A 37 4.04 14.16 11.12
CA ASN A 37 4.79 15.36 11.53
C ASN A 37 4.23 16.65 10.90
N ARG A 38 3.42 16.53 9.85
CA ARG A 38 2.93 17.68 9.09
C ARG A 38 1.80 18.44 9.77
N ARG A 39 0.89 17.75 10.45
CA ARG A 39 -0.26 18.35 11.14
C ARG A 39 -0.58 17.60 12.41
N PRO A 40 -0.82 18.31 13.55
CA PRO A 40 -1.15 17.67 14.82
C PRO A 40 -2.33 16.70 14.75
N ARG A 41 -3.36 17.01 13.94
CA ARG A 41 -4.54 16.14 13.74
C ARG A 41 -4.24 14.82 13.05
N TRP A 42 -3.05 14.66 12.48
CA TRP A 42 -2.59 13.43 11.83
C TRP A 42 -1.62 12.61 12.70
N SER A 43 -1.34 13.04 13.92
CA SER A 43 -0.42 12.34 14.83
C SER A 43 -0.83 10.90 15.12
N ALA A 44 -2.14 10.59 15.09
CA ALA A 44 -2.70 9.26 15.36
C ALA A 44 -3.06 8.46 14.09
N LEU A 45 -2.53 8.84 12.92
CA LEU A 45 -2.76 8.06 11.69
C LEU A 45 -2.30 6.61 11.86
N SER A 46 -3.05 5.69 11.25
CA SER A 46 -2.72 4.27 11.19
C SER A 46 -2.49 3.82 9.77
N ILE A 47 -1.42 3.04 9.56
CA ILE A 47 -1.12 2.39 8.30
C ILE A 47 -2.01 1.15 8.18
N LEU A 48 -2.78 1.05 7.11
CA LEU A 48 -3.70 -0.05 6.84
C LEU A 48 -3.22 -0.95 5.70
N HIS A 49 -2.42 -0.41 4.80
CA HIS A 49 -1.76 -1.11 3.70
C HIS A 49 -0.52 -0.34 3.25
N ARG A 50 0.20 -0.90 2.31
CA ARG A 50 1.40 -0.28 1.78
C ARG A 50 1.46 -0.35 0.26
N LEU A 51 2.21 0.57 -0.33
CA LEU A 51 2.72 0.53 -1.70
C LEU A 51 4.24 0.44 -1.65
N ASP A 52 4.82 -0.20 -2.64
CA ASP A 52 6.26 -0.26 -2.80
C ASP A 52 6.84 1.13 -3.08
N LYS A 53 8.13 1.30 -2.85
CA LYS A 53 8.82 2.59 -2.98
C LYS A 53 8.56 3.22 -4.35
N GLU A 54 8.77 2.47 -5.41
CA GLU A 54 8.65 2.97 -6.79
C GLU A 54 7.20 2.99 -7.32
N THR A 55 6.24 2.47 -6.56
CA THR A 55 4.83 2.52 -6.93
C THR A 55 4.21 3.83 -6.45
N SER A 56 3.65 4.60 -7.36
CA SER A 56 2.79 5.74 -7.04
C SER A 56 1.33 5.32 -6.94
N GLY A 57 0.50 6.10 -6.26
CA GLY A 57 -0.94 5.89 -6.24
C GLY A 57 -1.59 6.09 -4.89
N LEU A 58 -2.87 5.74 -4.82
CA LEU A 58 -3.71 6.03 -3.67
C LEU A 58 -3.37 5.15 -2.47
N MET A 59 -3.24 5.81 -1.33
CA MET A 59 -3.11 5.19 -0.02
C MET A 59 -4.16 5.74 0.92
N VAL A 60 -4.77 4.87 1.72
CA VAL A 60 -5.70 5.23 2.78
C VAL A 60 -5.08 5.01 4.15
N PHE A 61 -5.22 5.99 5.00
CA PHE A 61 -4.85 5.95 6.42
C PHE A 61 -6.10 6.10 7.27
N GLY A 62 -6.16 5.37 8.36
CA GLY A 62 -7.24 5.54 9.34
C GLY A 62 -6.90 6.60 10.37
N LYS A 63 -7.88 7.38 10.77
CA LYS A 63 -7.77 8.45 11.77
C LYS A 63 -8.42 8.05 13.10
N THR A 64 -9.33 7.08 13.09
CA THR A 64 -10.07 6.63 14.28
C THR A 64 -9.95 5.13 14.49
N ALA A 65 -10.09 4.66 15.71
CA ALA A 65 -10.07 3.24 16.05
C ALA A 65 -11.17 2.46 15.33
N ALA A 66 -12.34 3.06 15.14
CA ALA A 66 -13.46 2.43 14.43
C ALA A 66 -13.13 2.23 12.94
N ALA A 67 -12.59 3.27 12.27
CA ALA A 67 -12.14 3.18 10.89
C ALA A 67 -11.02 2.14 10.73
N ASN A 68 -10.05 2.15 11.64
CA ASN A 68 -8.93 1.19 11.61
C ASN A 68 -9.42 -0.24 11.68
N ARG A 69 -10.30 -0.59 12.62
CA ARG A 69 -10.87 -1.94 12.73
C ARG A 69 -11.64 -2.34 11.47
N SER A 70 -12.50 -1.45 10.97
CA SER A 70 -13.30 -1.73 9.77
C SER A 70 -12.45 -1.94 8.53
N LEU A 71 -11.49 -1.06 8.29
CA LEU A 71 -10.65 -1.12 7.11
C LEU A 71 -9.65 -2.28 7.16
N THR A 72 -9.03 -2.54 8.32
CA THR A 72 -8.15 -3.71 8.50
C THR A 72 -8.91 -4.98 8.11
N ARG A 73 -10.12 -5.17 8.63
CA ARG A 73 -10.95 -6.31 8.27
C ARG A 73 -11.26 -6.38 6.77
N GLN A 74 -11.57 -5.25 6.13
CA GLN A 74 -11.83 -5.20 4.69
C GLN A 74 -10.59 -5.59 3.85
N PHE A 75 -9.39 -5.18 4.28
CA PHE A 75 -8.14 -5.60 3.63
C PHE A 75 -7.87 -7.09 3.84
N ASP A 76 -8.03 -7.60 5.05
CA ASP A 76 -7.79 -9.01 5.41
C ASP A 76 -8.77 -9.95 4.68
N GLU A 77 -10.03 -9.57 4.60
CA GLU A 77 -11.08 -10.28 3.87
C GLU A 77 -11.02 -10.07 2.34
N ARG A 78 -10.02 -9.32 1.84
CA ARG A 78 -9.83 -9.02 0.40
C ARG A 78 -11.04 -8.35 -0.26
N ARG A 79 -11.81 -7.58 0.49
CA ARG A 79 -12.96 -6.82 -0.02
C ARG A 79 -12.55 -5.51 -0.71
N VAL A 80 -11.35 -5.02 -0.44
CA VAL A 80 -10.79 -3.84 -1.11
C VAL A 80 -10.34 -4.20 -2.52
N ARG A 81 -10.93 -3.56 -3.52
CA ARG A 81 -10.52 -3.73 -4.92
C ARG A 81 -9.35 -2.80 -5.24
N LYS A 82 -8.24 -3.38 -5.67
CA LYS A 82 -7.04 -2.66 -6.08
C LYS A 82 -6.88 -2.74 -7.60
N LYS A 83 -6.66 -1.59 -8.22
CA LYS A 83 -6.35 -1.48 -9.65
C LYS A 83 -5.00 -0.79 -9.81
N TYR A 84 -4.17 -1.31 -10.70
CA TYR A 84 -2.86 -0.76 -11.02
C TYR A 84 -2.74 -0.59 -12.53
N ILE A 85 -2.02 0.45 -12.94
CA ILE A 85 -1.56 0.64 -14.31
C ILE A 85 -0.06 0.37 -14.30
N LEU A 86 0.40 -0.44 -15.22
CA LEU A 86 1.81 -0.71 -15.41
C LEU A 86 2.23 -0.38 -16.84
N LEU A 87 3.46 0.06 -17.01
CA LEU A 87 4.11 0.22 -18.28
C LEU A 87 5.05 -0.97 -18.50
N THR A 88 5.02 -1.55 -19.68
CA THR A 88 5.91 -2.65 -20.07
C THR A 88 6.45 -2.42 -21.48
N ASP A 89 7.68 -2.83 -21.73
CA ASP A 89 8.34 -2.82 -23.03
C ASP A 89 7.97 -4.05 -23.88
N ARG A 90 7.22 -4.99 -23.31
CA ARG A 90 6.79 -6.22 -23.99
C ARG A 90 5.30 -6.18 -24.29
N LYS A 91 4.94 -6.41 -25.55
CA LYS A 91 3.54 -6.58 -25.94
C LYS A 91 3.00 -7.87 -25.32
N PRO A 92 1.95 -7.79 -24.48
CA PRO A 92 1.34 -8.99 -23.93
C PRO A 92 0.69 -9.81 -25.06
N SER A 93 0.81 -11.13 -24.97
CA SER A 93 0.19 -12.08 -25.91
C SER A 93 -1.32 -12.29 -25.67
N PHE A 94 -1.86 -11.60 -24.67
CA PHE A 94 -3.26 -11.74 -24.26
C PHE A 94 -3.86 -10.36 -23.95
N ARG A 95 -5.18 -10.22 -24.13
CA ARG A 95 -5.93 -9.03 -23.72
C ARG A 95 -6.30 -9.04 -22.25
N GLN A 96 -6.52 -10.22 -21.69
CA GLN A 96 -6.89 -10.43 -20.30
C GLN A 96 -6.39 -11.79 -19.83
N CYS A 97 -5.80 -11.84 -18.67
CA CYS A 97 -5.44 -13.10 -18.01
C CYS A 97 -5.65 -12.99 -16.50
N ARG A 98 -5.73 -14.16 -15.86
CA ARG A 98 -5.68 -14.29 -14.41
C ARG A 98 -4.40 -15.00 -14.03
N ALA A 99 -3.48 -14.29 -13.36
CA ALA A 99 -2.27 -14.88 -12.81
C ALA A 99 -2.47 -15.21 -11.33
N ARG A 100 -2.04 -16.39 -10.92
CA ARG A 100 -1.96 -16.81 -9.53
C ARG A 100 -0.57 -17.38 -9.25
N SER A 101 0.09 -16.85 -8.24
CA SER A 101 1.37 -17.37 -7.78
C SER A 101 1.48 -17.23 -6.27
N ALA A 102 2.31 -18.04 -5.66
CA ALA A 102 2.74 -17.88 -4.27
C ALA A 102 4.04 -17.10 -4.26
N LEU A 103 4.10 -16.01 -3.49
CA LEU A 103 5.36 -15.32 -3.21
C LEU A 103 5.99 -15.96 -1.98
N VAL A 104 7.15 -16.56 -2.15
CA VAL A 104 7.91 -17.21 -1.05
C VAL A 104 9.21 -16.47 -0.83
N ARG A 105 9.62 -16.36 0.42
CA ARG A 105 10.91 -15.76 0.77
C ARG A 105 12.03 -16.68 0.31
N ALA A 106 12.98 -16.15 -0.43
CA ALA A 106 14.18 -16.85 -0.92
C ALA A 106 15.41 -16.00 -0.57
N GLY A 107 15.91 -16.17 0.64
CA GLY A 107 16.96 -15.33 1.20
C GLY A 107 16.50 -13.88 1.40
N ALA A 108 17.22 -12.92 0.83
CA ALA A 108 16.89 -11.49 0.89
C ALA A 108 15.81 -11.04 -0.13
N LYS A 109 15.37 -11.93 -1.02
CA LYS A 109 14.42 -11.64 -2.10
C LYS A 109 13.16 -12.49 -1.96
N TYR A 110 12.13 -12.12 -2.71
CA TYR A 110 10.95 -12.96 -2.91
C TYR A 110 11.01 -13.61 -4.29
N ALA A 111 10.62 -14.89 -4.35
CA ALA A 111 10.48 -15.65 -5.59
C ALA A 111 9.01 -16.02 -5.81
N SER A 112 8.56 -15.94 -7.06
CA SER A 112 7.26 -16.44 -7.47
C SER A 112 7.33 -17.95 -7.65
N ARG A 113 6.39 -18.67 -7.08
CA ARG A 113 6.21 -20.12 -7.22
C ARG A 113 4.83 -20.43 -7.76
N PRO A 114 4.66 -21.54 -8.49
CA PRO A 114 3.32 -21.99 -8.89
C PRO A 114 2.40 -22.07 -7.68
N TRP A 115 1.21 -21.51 -7.80
CA TRP A 115 0.21 -21.60 -6.76
C TRP A 115 -0.30 -23.03 -6.66
N ARG A 116 -0.25 -23.63 -5.47
CA ARG A 116 -0.83 -24.94 -5.16
C ARG A 116 -1.98 -24.70 -4.18
N PRO A 117 -3.22 -25.17 -4.46
CA PRO A 117 -4.28 -25.15 -3.46
C PRO A 117 -3.88 -26.03 -2.27
N ARG A 118 -4.25 -25.58 -1.08
CA ARG A 118 -4.18 -26.40 0.13
C ARG A 118 -5.36 -27.33 0.15
#